data_c04385075f03765ad10d62a7c2c89a1d
#
_entry.id   c04385075f03765ad10d62a7c2c89a1d
#
_cell.length_a   1.000
_cell.length_b   1.000
_cell.length_c   1.000
_cell.angle_alpha   90.00
_cell.angle_beta   90.00
_cell.angle_gamma   90.00
#
_symmetry.space_group_name_H-M   'P 1'
#
loop_
_entity.id
_entity.type
_entity.pdbx_description
1 polymer ?
#
loop_
_entity_poly.entity_id
_entity_poly.type
_entity_poly.pdbx_seq_one_letter_code
_entity_poly.pdbx_strand_id
1 'polypeptide(L)'
;PTEYWFKQSISLNPELVSIIGNKGSGKSALADIMGLLGNSKNTEYFSFLSKEKFYKDNSADKHYAKLKWLSDTDFTKETNLIESYDKSEIEKVKYIPQSYFEKVCNLIDNQKDFKKEIEKVIFKHLKDDEKLGVNDFDSLVKLKKDTAYKDIENHKNELEDIVYNYVIVSNKLLEENKKLNKSNLDELTKQKQSLEANILALEKNKVEKPTNNTNSDKIKDITEKILKKNQVAEELKLQSEKLANQGYELTAVRENIASIQKYYNHVALELSEKLKSLNIKIEDIIVIQNNNQILQNKEQEIQLAKKNNAEQIEIVNKELCGLKTEKENEERLLSGEEKKYQDYINTKTKYEQELKQILGNETEPLSMNDTYYYYKYLCSDENINHLNKQKKVLFEKMQQTAISIFEEYLEVRKIYENLKVNVDNFIKEFEFNPDSNVKIEFRPKIKIMKTSFIDNIMVYLDKVGTFRGEERDSFFAKLCNLEIETKEDFTHILNVLVSAIKKNLDNNEDTINKSLKKEAKAEDLYTYIFSGEYLDVDYDLEFNNKPISMLSPGERGLLLL
;
A
#
# COMPACT_ATOMS: atom_id res chain seq x y z
N PRO A 1 -68.71 -3.16 -21.68
CA PRO A 1 -68.61 -4.36 -20.84
C PRO A 1 -67.39 -4.36 -19.95
N THR A 2 -66.35 -3.56 -20.25
CA THR A 2 -65.07 -3.47 -19.53
C THR A 2 -65.07 -2.59 -18.28
N GLU A 3 -66.03 -1.70 -18.17
CA GLU A 3 -66.05 -0.75 -17.05
C GLU A 3 -66.51 -1.31 -15.70
N TYR A 4 -67.21 -2.46 -15.70
CA TYR A 4 -67.75 -3.06 -14.47
C TYR A 4 -66.68 -3.68 -13.58
N TRP A 5 -65.58 -4.10 -14.16
CA TRP A 5 -64.51 -4.81 -13.47
C TRP A 5 -63.69 -3.89 -12.55
N PHE A 6 -63.68 -2.60 -12.84
CA PHE A 6 -62.90 -1.62 -12.11
C PHE A 6 -63.70 -0.83 -11.03
N LYS A 7 -64.97 -1.13 -10.81
CA LYS A 7 -65.83 -0.42 -9.82
C LYS A 7 -66.05 -1.25 -8.57
N GLN A 8 -65.01 -1.84 -8.01
CA GLN A 8 -65.13 -2.68 -6.83
C GLN A 8 -64.40 -2.05 -5.64
N SER A 9 -65.02 -2.20 -4.44
CA SER A 9 -64.37 -1.90 -3.16
C SER A 9 -64.12 -3.22 -2.46
N ILE A 10 -62.83 -3.46 -2.10
CA ILE A 10 -62.38 -4.69 -1.48
C ILE A 10 -61.89 -4.35 -0.07
N SER A 11 -62.47 -4.94 0.96
CA SER A 11 -61.95 -4.85 2.32
C SER A 11 -61.03 -6.02 2.57
N LEU A 12 -59.79 -5.74 3.00
CA LEU A 12 -58.78 -6.71 3.32
C LEU A 12 -58.69 -6.92 4.82
N ASN A 13 -58.49 -8.17 5.24
CA ASN A 13 -58.18 -8.48 6.62
C ASN A 13 -56.82 -7.90 7.00
N PRO A 14 -56.66 -7.30 8.19
CA PRO A 14 -55.40 -6.74 8.65
C PRO A 14 -54.27 -7.80 8.84
N GLU A 15 -54.63 -9.08 8.93
CA GLU A 15 -53.67 -10.18 9.06
C GLU A 15 -53.33 -10.82 7.70
N LEU A 16 -53.37 -12.13 7.57
CA LEU A 16 -53.08 -12.83 6.33
C LEU A 16 -54.27 -12.85 5.37
N VAL A 17 -54.05 -12.44 4.12
CA VAL A 17 -55.02 -12.49 3.03
C VAL A 17 -54.48 -13.32 1.87
N SER A 18 -55.23 -14.35 1.47
CA SER A 18 -54.93 -15.15 0.26
C SER A 18 -55.83 -14.71 -0.89
N ILE A 19 -55.22 -14.34 -2.04
CA ILE A 19 -55.92 -14.00 -3.28
C ILE A 19 -55.93 -15.22 -4.19
N ILE A 20 -57.09 -15.87 -4.36
CA ILE A 20 -57.23 -17.09 -5.16
C ILE A 20 -58.12 -16.81 -6.39
N GLY A 21 -57.91 -17.59 -7.44
CA GLY A 21 -58.70 -17.50 -8.68
C GLY A 21 -57.99 -18.11 -9.88
N ASN A 22 -58.72 -18.31 -10.96
CA ASN A 22 -58.20 -18.88 -12.22
C ASN A 22 -57.21 -17.92 -12.91
N LYS A 23 -56.49 -18.40 -13.92
CA LYS A 23 -55.62 -17.57 -14.77
C LYS A 23 -56.50 -16.49 -15.44
N GLY A 24 -56.05 -15.22 -15.36
CA GLY A 24 -56.78 -14.06 -15.91
C GLY A 24 -57.85 -13.44 -14.98
N SER A 25 -58.03 -13.94 -13.74
CA SER A 25 -59.04 -13.39 -12.79
C SER A 25 -58.65 -12.08 -12.10
N GLY A 26 -57.51 -11.48 -12.45
CA GLY A 26 -57.08 -10.19 -11.92
C GLY A 26 -56.24 -10.24 -10.65
N LYS A 27 -55.77 -11.42 -10.19
CA LYS A 27 -54.95 -11.54 -8.99
C LYS A 27 -53.71 -10.63 -9.01
N SER A 28 -52.91 -10.70 -10.09
CA SER A 28 -51.71 -9.86 -10.25
C SER A 28 -52.07 -8.38 -10.43
N ALA A 29 -53.24 -8.08 -11.05
CA ALA A 29 -53.70 -6.72 -11.18
C ALA A 29 -53.97 -6.09 -9.83
N LEU A 30 -54.65 -6.79 -8.94
CA LEU A 30 -54.92 -6.32 -7.57
C LEU A 30 -53.63 -6.11 -6.79
N ALA A 31 -52.68 -7.06 -6.87
CA ALA A 31 -51.40 -6.95 -6.20
C ALA A 31 -50.54 -5.78 -6.72
N ASP A 32 -50.45 -5.60 -8.06
CA ASP A 32 -49.70 -4.48 -8.67
C ASP A 32 -50.32 -3.13 -8.30
N ILE A 33 -51.67 -3.02 -8.27
CA ILE A 33 -52.36 -1.80 -7.85
C ILE A 33 -52.08 -1.48 -6.38
N MET A 34 -52.13 -2.46 -5.50
CA MET A 34 -51.78 -2.29 -4.09
C MET A 34 -50.30 -1.85 -3.92
N GLY A 35 -49.39 -2.47 -4.67
CA GLY A 35 -47.99 -2.08 -4.71
C GLY A 35 -47.79 -0.65 -5.16
N LEU A 36 -48.47 -0.22 -6.22
CA LEU A 36 -48.42 1.17 -6.72
C LEU A 36 -48.94 2.18 -5.69
N LEU A 37 -50.10 1.89 -5.10
CA LEU A 37 -50.71 2.76 -4.09
C LEU A 37 -49.87 2.85 -2.80
N GLY A 38 -49.15 1.79 -2.46
CA GLY A 38 -48.24 1.77 -1.33
C GLY A 38 -46.81 2.25 -1.65
N ASN A 39 -46.61 2.86 -2.80
CA ASN A 39 -45.32 3.37 -3.28
C ASN A 39 -44.21 2.31 -3.27
N SER A 40 -44.50 1.09 -3.77
CA SER A 40 -43.51 0.02 -3.87
C SER A 40 -42.41 0.35 -4.86
N LYS A 41 -41.16 0.05 -4.50
CA LYS A 41 -39.95 0.29 -5.33
C LYS A 41 -39.88 -0.61 -6.57
N ASN A 42 -40.58 -1.74 -6.56
CA ASN A 42 -40.45 -2.78 -7.59
C ASN A 42 -41.40 -2.61 -8.78
N THR A 43 -41.80 -1.38 -9.09
CA THR A 43 -42.79 -1.08 -10.16
C THR A 43 -42.33 -1.54 -11.55
N GLU A 44 -41.03 -1.60 -11.84
CA GLU A 44 -40.50 -2.09 -13.11
C GLU A 44 -40.78 -3.59 -13.36
N TYR A 45 -41.09 -4.36 -12.31
CA TYR A 45 -41.40 -5.79 -12.36
C TYR A 45 -42.89 -6.09 -12.30
N PHE A 46 -43.75 -5.09 -12.34
CA PHE A 46 -45.19 -5.30 -12.32
C PHE A 46 -45.66 -6.05 -13.55
N SER A 47 -46.48 -7.09 -13.32
CA SER A 47 -46.91 -8.01 -14.37
C SER A 47 -48.16 -7.53 -15.10
N PHE A 48 -49.02 -6.72 -14.46
CA PHE A 48 -50.23 -6.17 -15.04
C PHE A 48 -50.06 -4.69 -15.43
N LEU A 49 -49.57 -3.86 -14.51
CA LEU A 49 -49.24 -2.43 -14.76
C LEU A 49 -47.91 -2.33 -15.51
N SER A 50 -47.91 -2.75 -16.76
CA SER A 50 -46.72 -2.79 -17.65
C SER A 50 -47.05 -2.32 -19.06
N LYS A 51 -45.99 -1.91 -19.79
CA LYS A 51 -46.08 -1.46 -21.21
C LYS A 51 -46.63 -2.56 -22.12
N GLU A 52 -46.43 -3.79 -21.79
CA GLU A 52 -46.85 -4.94 -22.59
C GLU A 52 -48.31 -5.31 -22.37
N LYS A 53 -48.93 -4.83 -21.29
CA LYS A 53 -50.34 -5.15 -20.93
C LYS A 53 -51.18 -3.90 -20.76
N PHE A 54 -51.34 -3.40 -19.53
CA PHE A 54 -52.31 -2.37 -19.22
C PHE A 54 -51.93 -0.96 -19.74
N TYR A 55 -50.65 -0.70 -19.95
CA TYR A 55 -50.20 0.58 -20.54
C TYR A 55 -50.24 0.59 -22.05
N LYS A 56 -50.54 -0.52 -22.73
CA LYS A 56 -50.45 -0.66 -24.17
C LYS A 56 -51.41 0.26 -24.96
N ASP A 57 -52.60 0.51 -24.47
CA ASP A 57 -53.66 1.27 -25.18
C ASP A 57 -54.04 2.54 -24.43
N ASN A 58 -53.13 3.18 -23.71
CA ASN A 58 -53.38 4.33 -22.83
C ASN A 58 -54.56 4.10 -21.87
N SER A 59 -54.80 2.87 -21.49
CA SER A 59 -55.91 2.51 -20.59
C SER A 59 -55.62 2.93 -19.15
N ALA A 60 -54.36 3.00 -18.77
CA ALA A 60 -53.94 3.27 -17.39
C ALA A 60 -54.26 4.69 -16.95
N ASP A 61 -54.09 5.67 -17.81
CA ASP A 61 -54.32 7.10 -17.51
C ASP A 61 -55.82 7.45 -17.26
N LYS A 62 -56.72 6.56 -17.68
CA LYS A 62 -58.18 6.73 -17.47
C LYS A 62 -58.70 6.06 -16.19
N HIS A 63 -57.82 5.37 -15.46
CA HIS A 63 -58.20 4.60 -14.30
C HIS A 63 -57.45 5.10 -13.05
N TYR A 64 -58.24 5.17 -11.95
CA TYR A 64 -57.74 5.57 -10.64
C TYR A 64 -58.00 4.46 -9.64
N ALA A 65 -57.06 4.30 -8.73
CA ALA A 65 -57.24 3.40 -7.60
C ALA A 65 -57.04 4.16 -6.28
N LYS A 66 -57.77 3.69 -5.25
CA LYS A 66 -57.80 4.34 -3.96
C LYS A 66 -57.51 3.32 -2.86
N LEU A 67 -56.55 3.60 -2.00
CA LEU A 67 -56.23 2.77 -0.83
C LEU A 67 -56.49 3.55 0.45
N LYS A 68 -57.26 2.98 1.36
CA LYS A 68 -57.53 3.52 2.69
C LYS A 68 -56.87 2.61 3.72
N TRP A 69 -56.04 3.18 4.58
CA TRP A 69 -55.38 2.45 5.65
C TRP A 69 -56.28 2.30 6.89
N LEU A 70 -56.28 1.15 7.51
CA LEU A 70 -57.12 0.85 8.69
C LEU A 70 -56.57 1.52 9.95
N SER A 71 -55.25 1.63 10.05
CA SER A 71 -54.53 2.23 11.20
C SER A 71 -54.59 3.78 11.22
N ASP A 72 -54.90 4.38 10.08
CA ASP A 72 -55.00 5.85 9.93
C ASP A 72 -56.22 6.16 9.07
N THR A 73 -57.32 6.38 9.73
CA THR A 73 -58.64 6.54 9.07
C THR A 73 -58.71 7.75 8.15
N ASP A 74 -57.82 8.72 8.32
CA ASP A 74 -57.74 9.92 7.50
C ASP A 74 -56.73 9.78 6.36
N PHE A 75 -55.86 8.76 6.37
CA PHE A 75 -54.89 8.56 5.30
C PHE A 75 -55.52 7.74 4.17
N THR A 76 -55.74 8.41 3.08
CA THR A 76 -56.26 7.81 1.86
C THR A 76 -55.37 8.26 0.71
N LYS A 77 -54.77 7.30 -0.04
CA LYS A 77 -54.04 7.59 -1.28
C LYS A 77 -54.90 7.22 -2.47
N GLU A 78 -55.09 8.17 -3.36
CA GLU A 78 -55.72 7.97 -4.65
C GLU A 78 -54.70 8.34 -5.73
N THR A 79 -54.48 7.42 -6.69
CA THR A 79 -53.41 7.54 -7.65
C THR A 79 -53.91 7.08 -9.02
N ASN A 80 -53.47 7.75 -10.08
CA ASN A 80 -53.67 7.30 -11.43
C ASN A 80 -52.83 6.05 -11.70
N LEU A 81 -53.35 5.05 -12.41
CA LEU A 81 -52.64 3.78 -12.62
C LEU A 81 -51.47 3.88 -13.59
N ILE A 82 -51.24 5.03 -14.22
CA ILE A 82 -50.04 5.28 -15.05
C ILE A 82 -48.85 5.79 -14.23
N GLU A 83 -49.07 6.21 -12.98
CA GLU A 83 -48.00 6.70 -12.14
C GLU A 83 -46.96 5.62 -11.80
N SER A 84 -45.80 6.05 -11.36
CA SER A 84 -44.70 5.17 -11.00
C SER A 84 -44.21 5.48 -9.57
N TYR A 85 -43.28 4.70 -9.08
CA TYR A 85 -42.64 4.91 -7.78
C TYR A 85 -42.10 6.34 -7.61
N ASP A 86 -42.51 6.99 -6.53
CA ASP A 86 -41.98 8.29 -6.12
C ASP A 86 -40.89 8.12 -5.07
N LYS A 87 -39.64 8.55 -5.41
CA LYS A 87 -38.47 8.46 -4.53
C LYS A 87 -38.59 9.37 -3.29
N SER A 88 -39.43 10.38 -3.32
CA SER A 88 -39.63 11.33 -2.21
C SER A 88 -40.60 10.79 -1.15
N GLU A 89 -41.44 9.82 -1.49
CA GLU A 89 -42.39 9.20 -0.59
C GLU A 89 -41.88 7.90 0.04
N ILE A 90 -42.29 7.61 1.28
CA ILE A 90 -41.95 6.38 1.98
C ILE A 90 -42.69 5.19 1.35
N GLU A 91 -41.97 4.07 1.13
CA GLU A 91 -42.58 2.81 0.73
C GLU A 91 -43.43 2.22 1.85
N LYS A 92 -44.75 2.28 1.69
CA LYS A 92 -45.73 1.80 2.67
C LYS A 92 -46.20 0.37 2.44
N VAL A 93 -46.06 -0.15 1.21
CA VAL A 93 -46.31 -1.53 0.84
C VAL A 93 -45.07 -2.10 0.18
N LYS A 94 -44.43 -3.06 0.82
CA LYS A 94 -43.35 -3.83 0.21
C LYS A 94 -43.96 -4.93 -0.66
N TYR A 95 -44.02 -4.68 -1.97
CA TYR A 95 -44.54 -5.66 -2.93
C TYR A 95 -43.40 -6.39 -3.63
N ILE A 96 -43.46 -7.70 -3.67
CA ILE A 96 -42.53 -8.59 -4.35
C ILE A 96 -43.26 -9.23 -5.56
N PRO A 97 -43.17 -8.60 -6.76
CA PRO A 97 -43.75 -9.16 -7.97
C PRO A 97 -43.15 -10.53 -8.31
N GLN A 98 -43.94 -11.42 -8.89
CA GLN A 98 -43.48 -12.76 -9.28
C GLN A 98 -42.24 -12.69 -10.20
N SER A 99 -42.22 -11.79 -11.17
CA SER A 99 -41.09 -11.63 -12.07
C SER A 99 -39.81 -11.15 -11.36
N TYR A 100 -39.96 -10.28 -10.35
CA TYR A 100 -38.83 -9.88 -9.50
C TYR A 100 -38.34 -11.04 -8.65
N PHE A 101 -39.26 -11.78 -8.03
CA PHE A 101 -38.96 -12.96 -7.24
C PHE A 101 -38.23 -14.02 -8.09
N GLU A 102 -38.78 -14.35 -9.28
CA GLU A 102 -38.14 -15.29 -10.22
C GLU A 102 -36.76 -14.78 -10.66
N LYS A 103 -36.61 -13.49 -10.92
CA LYS A 103 -35.30 -12.91 -11.27
C LYS A 103 -34.31 -13.10 -10.13
N VAL A 104 -34.65 -12.75 -8.91
CA VAL A 104 -33.74 -12.86 -7.75
C VAL A 104 -33.44 -14.34 -7.44
N CYS A 105 -34.43 -15.23 -7.59
CA CYS A 105 -34.24 -16.68 -7.37
C CYS A 105 -33.46 -17.39 -8.48
N ASN A 106 -33.62 -16.97 -9.76
CA ASN A 106 -33.02 -17.62 -10.92
C ASN A 106 -31.66 -17.04 -11.34
N LEU A 107 -31.27 -15.86 -10.83
CA LEU A 107 -29.96 -15.28 -11.11
C LEU A 107 -28.85 -16.08 -10.43
N ILE A 108 -28.49 -17.21 -11.05
CA ILE A 108 -27.36 -18.07 -10.63
C ILE A 108 -26.05 -17.27 -10.62
N ASP A 109 -25.90 -16.26 -11.49
CA ASP A 109 -24.70 -15.45 -11.63
C ASP A 109 -24.67 -14.19 -10.74
N ASN A 110 -25.77 -13.79 -10.09
CA ASN A 110 -25.85 -12.58 -9.26
C ASN A 110 -26.20 -12.87 -7.80
N GLN A 111 -25.35 -13.62 -7.12
CA GLN A 111 -25.38 -13.75 -5.65
C GLN A 111 -25.43 -12.39 -4.94
N LYS A 112 -24.92 -11.33 -5.60
CA LYS A 112 -24.87 -9.96 -5.11
C LYS A 112 -26.26 -9.35 -4.89
N ASP A 113 -27.20 -9.57 -5.79
CA ASP A 113 -28.55 -8.97 -5.68
C ASP A 113 -29.36 -9.65 -4.55
N PHE A 114 -29.24 -10.98 -4.43
CA PHE A 114 -29.87 -11.72 -3.34
C PHE A 114 -29.29 -11.30 -1.97
N LYS A 115 -27.97 -11.19 -1.88
CA LYS A 115 -27.26 -10.73 -0.69
C LYS A 115 -27.72 -9.34 -0.28
N LYS A 116 -27.86 -8.40 -1.22
CA LYS A 116 -28.38 -7.05 -0.97
C LYS A 116 -29.79 -7.01 -0.40
N GLU A 117 -30.68 -7.91 -0.83
CA GLU A 117 -32.03 -7.97 -0.25
C GLU A 117 -31.99 -8.40 1.22
N ILE A 118 -31.14 -9.38 1.55
CA ILE A 118 -30.93 -9.78 2.95
C ILE A 118 -30.31 -8.64 3.76
N GLU A 119 -29.30 -7.95 3.22
CA GLU A 119 -28.66 -6.78 3.85
C GLU A 119 -29.67 -5.67 4.18
N LYS A 120 -30.63 -5.39 3.28
CA LYS A 120 -31.73 -4.45 3.53
C LYS A 120 -32.61 -4.88 4.70
N VAL A 121 -32.93 -6.16 4.78
CA VAL A 121 -33.74 -6.70 5.89
C VAL A 121 -32.97 -6.58 7.20
N ILE A 122 -31.69 -6.99 7.22
CA ILE A 122 -30.82 -6.84 8.39
C ILE A 122 -30.78 -5.39 8.85
N PHE A 123 -30.47 -4.45 7.94
CA PHE A 123 -30.35 -3.03 8.27
C PHE A 123 -31.67 -2.44 8.82
N LYS A 124 -32.81 -2.85 8.28
CA LYS A 124 -34.14 -2.39 8.75
C LYS A 124 -34.39 -2.79 10.21
N HIS A 125 -33.91 -3.96 10.64
CA HIS A 125 -34.13 -4.50 11.98
C HIS A 125 -33.06 -4.13 13.01
N LEU A 126 -31.98 -3.41 12.59
CA LEU A 126 -31.05 -2.80 13.53
C LEU A 126 -31.75 -1.68 14.33
N LYS A 127 -31.36 -1.53 15.58
CA LYS A 127 -31.78 -0.39 16.42
C LYS A 127 -31.22 0.90 15.87
N ASP A 128 -31.88 2.02 16.16
CA ASP A 128 -31.48 3.32 15.60
C ASP A 128 -30.11 3.80 16.11
N ASP A 129 -29.72 3.43 17.33
CA ASP A 129 -28.39 3.65 17.88
C ASP A 129 -27.30 2.83 17.17
N GLU A 130 -27.64 1.62 16.68
CA GLU A 130 -26.74 0.76 15.95
C GLU A 130 -26.56 1.19 14.48
N LYS A 131 -27.52 1.90 13.90
CA LYS A 131 -27.46 2.45 12.53
C LYS A 131 -26.52 3.62 12.38
N LEU A 132 -26.07 4.24 13.47
CA LEU A 132 -25.11 5.35 13.49
C LEU A 132 -25.46 6.51 12.53
N GLY A 133 -26.76 6.74 12.27
CA GLY A 133 -27.23 7.82 11.42
C GLY A 133 -27.06 7.61 9.91
N VAL A 134 -26.67 6.42 9.45
CA VAL A 134 -26.60 6.08 8.02
C VAL A 134 -27.91 5.45 7.52
N ASN A 135 -28.08 5.41 6.19
CA ASN A 135 -29.36 5.02 5.57
C ASN A 135 -29.40 3.59 5.00
N ASP A 136 -28.28 2.89 4.95
CA ASP A 136 -28.17 1.56 4.37
C ASP A 136 -27.04 0.74 5.03
N PHE A 137 -27.07 -0.59 4.78
CA PHE A 137 -26.11 -1.55 5.35
C PHE A 137 -24.69 -1.29 4.88
N ASP A 138 -24.48 -1.00 3.59
CA ASP A 138 -23.15 -0.77 3.02
C ASP A 138 -22.48 0.44 3.65
N SER A 139 -23.24 1.53 3.83
CA SER A 139 -22.77 2.74 4.50
C SER A 139 -22.40 2.49 5.97
N LEU A 140 -23.18 1.67 6.68
CA LEU A 140 -22.90 1.29 8.06
C LEU A 140 -21.59 0.48 8.16
N VAL A 141 -21.46 -0.54 7.32
CA VAL A 141 -20.26 -1.38 7.29
C VAL A 141 -19.03 -0.54 6.92
N LYS A 142 -19.16 0.35 5.93
CA LYS A 142 -18.08 1.25 5.53
C LYS A 142 -17.63 2.15 6.70
N LEU A 143 -18.57 2.76 7.39
CA LEU A 143 -18.27 3.62 8.54
C LEU A 143 -17.56 2.86 9.67
N LYS A 144 -18.04 1.64 9.99
CA LYS A 144 -17.43 0.80 11.04
C LYS A 144 -16.02 0.32 10.67
N LYS A 145 -15.75 0.11 9.39
CA LYS A 145 -14.44 -0.35 8.88
C LYS A 145 -13.41 0.78 8.76
N ASP A 146 -13.83 2.05 8.74
CA ASP A 146 -12.95 3.18 8.39
C ASP A 146 -11.70 3.27 9.28
N THR A 147 -11.81 3.00 10.58
CA THR A 147 -10.67 2.99 11.51
C THR A 147 -9.69 1.88 11.17
N ALA A 148 -10.16 0.63 11.04
CA ALA A 148 -9.30 -0.50 10.73
C ALA A 148 -8.57 -0.33 9.38
N TYR A 149 -9.25 0.20 8.36
CA TYR A 149 -8.59 0.48 7.07
C TYR A 149 -7.56 1.60 7.15
N LYS A 150 -7.73 2.60 8.02
CA LYS A 150 -6.69 3.61 8.29
C LYS A 150 -5.47 3.00 8.98
N ASP A 151 -5.69 2.10 9.93
CA ASP A 151 -4.60 1.41 10.62
C ASP A 151 -3.87 0.44 9.69
N ILE A 152 -4.58 -0.25 8.79
CA ILE A 152 -3.99 -1.02 7.69
C ILE A 152 -3.07 -0.13 6.83
N GLU A 153 -3.52 1.06 6.44
CA GLU A 153 -2.72 1.97 5.63
C GLU A 153 -1.47 2.47 6.35
N ASN A 154 -1.58 2.77 7.65
CA ASN A 154 -0.43 3.15 8.48
C ASN A 154 0.61 2.02 8.53
N HIS A 155 0.17 0.77 8.77
CA HIS A 155 1.06 -0.39 8.78
C HIS A 155 1.68 -0.69 7.41
N LYS A 156 0.98 -0.41 6.31
CA LYS A 156 1.53 -0.54 4.96
C LYS A 156 2.67 0.45 4.71
N ASN A 157 2.52 1.70 5.13
CA ASN A 157 3.59 2.69 5.03
C ASN A 157 4.84 2.26 5.82
N GLU A 158 4.66 1.73 7.03
CA GLU A 158 5.75 1.15 7.82
C GLU A 158 6.40 -0.05 7.10
N LEU A 159 5.58 -0.92 6.50
CA LEU A 159 6.05 -2.08 5.75
C LEU A 159 6.92 -1.68 4.56
N GLU A 160 6.56 -0.65 3.80
CA GLU A 160 7.34 -0.15 2.67
C GLU A 160 8.76 0.22 3.07
N ASP A 161 8.94 0.92 4.18
CA ASP A 161 10.26 1.29 4.70
C ASP A 161 11.08 0.06 5.11
N ILE A 162 10.45 -0.93 5.75
CA ILE A 162 11.11 -2.17 6.15
C ILE A 162 11.52 -2.98 4.92
N VAL A 163 10.63 -3.11 3.93
CA VAL A 163 10.88 -3.80 2.66
C VAL A 163 12.02 -3.16 1.90
N TYR A 164 12.04 -1.84 1.78
CA TYR A 164 13.11 -1.10 1.12
C TYR A 164 14.48 -1.43 1.75
N ASN A 165 14.58 -1.36 3.07
CA ASN A 165 15.79 -1.68 3.79
C ASN A 165 16.19 -3.17 3.64
N TYR A 166 15.22 -4.08 3.66
CA TYR A 166 15.44 -5.51 3.44
C TYR A 166 16.04 -5.80 2.06
N VAL A 167 15.52 -5.16 1.02
CA VAL A 167 16.01 -5.34 -0.35
C VAL A 167 17.43 -4.76 -0.50
N ILE A 168 17.71 -3.58 0.06
CA ILE A 168 19.07 -3.01 0.08
C ILE A 168 20.07 -3.98 0.70
N VAL A 169 19.76 -4.52 1.89
CA VAL A 169 20.64 -5.47 2.57
C VAL A 169 20.78 -6.78 1.78
N SER A 170 19.67 -7.25 1.20
CA SER A 170 19.68 -8.46 0.36
C SER A 170 20.55 -8.29 -0.88
N ASN A 171 20.47 -7.14 -1.56
CA ASN A 171 21.28 -6.83 -2.74
C ASN A 171 22.78 -6.79 -2.42
N LYS A 172 23.17 -6.29 -1.23
CA LYS A 172 24.58 -6.33 -0.79
C LYS A 172 25.11 -7.76 -0.62
N LEU A 173 24.24 -8.71 -0.34
CA LEU A 173 24.57 -10.14 -0.15
C LEU A 173 24.54 -10.97 -1.44
N LEU A 174 24.16 -10.39 -2.59
CA LEU A 174 24.16 -11.07 -3.88
C LEU A 174 25.55 -11.57 -4.25
N GLU A 175 25.63 -12.79 -4.80
CA GLU A 175 26.89 -13.37 -5.25
C GLU A 175 27.60 -12.52 -6.31
N GLU A 176 26.85 -11.81 -7.15
CA GLU A 176 27.40 -10.86 -8.13
C GLU A 176 28.12 -9.71 -7.45
N ASN A 177 27.49 -9.12 -6.42
CA ASN A 177 28.09 -8.02 -5.67
C ASN A 177 29.29 -8.49 -4.82
N LYS A 178 29.22 -9.69 -4.25
CA LYS A 178 30.35 -10.31 -3.55
C LYS A 178 31.54 -10.55 -4.49
N LYS A 179 31.27 -11.06 -5.71
CA LYS A 179 32.31 -11.25 -6.74
C LYS A 179 32.90 -9.94 -7.21
N LEU A 180 32.05 -8.91 -7.40
CA LEU A 180 32.49 -7.57 -7.79
C LEU A 180 33.40 -6.96 -6.70
N ASN A 181 32.97 -6.99 -5.44
CA ASN A 181 33.75 -6.49 -4.32
C ASN A 181 35.12 -7.22 -4.21
N LYS A 182 35.11 -8.56 -4.40
CA LYS A 182 36.34 -9.33 -4.39
C LYS A 182 37.26 -8.99 -5.57
N SER A 183 36.71 -8.81 -6.77
CA SER A 183 37.49 -8.38 -7.95
C SER A 183 38.15 -7.02 -7.73
N ASN A 184 37.41 -6.06 -7.15
CA ASN A 184 37.94 -4.72 -6.83
C ASN A 184 39.03 -4.81 -5.75
N LEU A 185 38.87 -5.67 -4.73
CA LEU A 185 39.87 -5.92 -3.71
C LEU A 185 41.14 -6.54 -4.31
N ASP A 186 40.99 -7.50 -5.20
CA ASP A 186 42.13 -8.18 -5.87
C ASP A 186 42.93 -7.19 -6.76
N GLU A 187 42.22 -6.25 -7.44
CA GLU A 187 42.85 -5.21 -8.24
C GLU A 187 43.64 -4.23 -7.35
N LEU A 188 43.02 -3.70 -6.31
CA LEU A 188 43.70 -2.81 -5.36
C LEU A 188 44.83 -3.50 -4.61
N THR A 189 44.72 -4.82 -4.36
CA THR A 189 45.82 -5.61 -3.80
C THR A 189 47.05 -5.64 -4.72
N LYS A 190 46.83 -5.81 -6.03
CA LYS A 190 47.92 -5.74 -7.02
C LYS A 190 48.56 -4.36 -7.11
N GLN A 191 47.73 -3.30 -7.10
CA GLN A 191 48.22 -1.91 -7.12
C GLN A 191 49.04 -1.60 -5.85
N LYS A 192 48.54 -2.01 -4.67
CA LYS A 192 49.25 -1.92 -3.39
C LYS A 192 50.61 -2.60 -3.45
N GLN A 193 50.66 -3.90 -3.88
CA GLN A 193 51.89 -4.64 -3.99
C GLN A 193 52.90 -4.01 -4.95
N SER A 194 52.41 -3.45 -6.08
CA SER A 194 53.26 -2.74 -7.04
C SER A 194 53.90 -1.50 -6.44
N LEU A 195 53.11 -0.69 -5.73
CA LEU A 195 53.61 0.51 -5.06
C LEU A 195 54.59 0.19 -3.92
N GLU A 196 54.27 -0.81 -3.10
CA GLU A 196 55.16 -1.29 -2.04
C GLU A 196 56.50 -1.79 -2.63
N ALA A 197 56.46 -2.52 -3.74
CA ALA A 197 57.66 -2.98 -4.45
C ALA A 197 58.50 -1.81 -5.02
N ASN A 198 57.83 -0.79 -5.57
CA ASN A 198 58.49 0.42 -6.08
C ASN A 198 59.15 1.20 -4.93
N ILE A 199 58.48 1.38 -3.80
CA ILE A 199 59.07 2.01 -2.61
C ILE A 199 60.30 1.21 -2.12
N LEU A 200 60.17 -0.10 -2.03
CA LEU A 200 61.27 -0.97 -1.61
C LEU A 200 62.46 -0.91 -2.57
N ALA A 201 62.23 -0.87 -3.89
CA ALA A 201 63.26 -0.68 -4.91
C ALA A 201 63.99 0.64 -4.79
N LEU A 202 63.23 1.72 -4.52
CA LEU A 202 63.81 3.03 -4.25
C LEU A 202 64.66 3.03 -2.96
N GLU A 203 64.22 2.35 -1.92
CA GLU A 203 64.97 2.26 -0.65
C GLU A 203 66.25 1.46 -0.78
N LYS A 204 66.28 0.41 -1.61
CA LYS A 204 67.52 -0.33 -1.94
C LYS A 204 68.52 0.53 -2.70
N ASN A 205 68.07 1.46 -3.53
CA ASN A 205 68.86 2.38 -4.31
C ASN A 205 68.89 3.79 -3.65
N LYS A 206 68.90 3.83 -2.33
CA LYS A 206 68.88 5.06 -1.56
C LYS A 206 70.01 6.00 -1.98
N VAL A 207 69.66 7.22 -2.38
CA VAL A 207 70.62 8.30 -2.64
C VAL A 207 70.97 8.92 -1.29
N GLU A 208 72.29 8.97 -1.00
CA GLU A 208 72.79 9.61 0.23
C GLU A 208 72.52 11.12 0.22
N LYS A 209 72.20 11.64 1.41
CA LYS A 209 71.98 13.06 1.57
C LYS A 209 73.29 13.84 1.35
N PRO A 210 73.35 14.83 0.42
CA PRO A 210 74.56 15.62 0.21
C PRO A 210 74.95 16.40 1.45
N THR A 211 76.27 16.57 1.67
CA THR A 211 76.85 17.24 2.86
C THR A 211 76.51 18.72 2.93
N ASN A 212 76.32 19.43 1.80
CA ASN A 212 75.81 20.82 1.71
C ASN A 212 74.32 20.79 1.24
N ASN A 213 73.38 20.79 2.15
CA ASN A 213 72.02 20.47 1.82
C ASN A 213 70.98 21.59 2.16
N THR A 214 71.45 22.87 2.15
CA THR A 214 70.60 23.97 2.57
C THR A 214 69.35 24.17 1.71
N ASN A 215 69.42 23.94 0.40
CA ASN A 215 68.28 24.07 -0.51
C ASN A 215 67.36 22.86 -0.49
N SER A 216 67.88 21.66 -0.33
CA SER A 216 67.05 20.44 -0.23
C SER A 216 66.23 20.39 1.08
N ASP A 217 66.80 20.90 2.19
CA ASP A 217 66.04 20.98 3.44
C ASP A 217 64.90 22.03 3.36
N LYS A 218 65.11 23.15 2.64
CA LYS A 218 64.06 24.12 2.33
C LYS A 218 62.95 23.52 1.48
N ILE A 219 63.31 22.77 0.42
CA ILE A 219 62.35 22.11 -0.47
C ILE A 219 61.53 21.08 0.31
N LYS A 220 62.16 20.37 1.25
CA LYS A 220 61.47 19.45 2.15
C LYS A 220 60.42 20.18 3.02
N ASP A 221 60.81 21.27 3.65
CA ASP A 221 59.91 22.11 4.46
C ASP A 221 58.71 22.65 3.63
N ILE A 222 59.01 23.17 2.42
CA ILE A 222 57.98 23.62 1.49
C ILE A 222 57.05 22.46 1.07
N THR A 223 57.60 21.27 0.81
CA THR A 223 56.82 20.09 0.44
C THR A 223 55.92 19.63 1.57
N GLU A 224 56.36 19.64 2.82
CA GLU A 224 55.55 19.36 3.99
C GLU A 224 54.41 20.37 4.18
N LYS A 225 54.70 21.68 3.90
CA LYS A 225 53.65 22.71 3.91
C LYS A 225 52.61 22.51 2.82
N ILE A 226 53.04 22.14 1.61
CA ILE A 226 52.15 21.81 0.50
C ILE A 226 51.26 20.60 0.89
N LEU A 227 51.83 19.56 1.49
CA LEU A 227 51.09 18.39 1.93
C LEU A 227 49.99 18.74 2.95
N LYS A 228 50.33 19.51 3.98
CA LYS A 228 49.37 19.97 4.97
C LYS A 228 48.25 20.82 4.36
N LYS A 229 48.60 21.69 3.42
CA LYS A 229 47.61 22.53 2.73
C LYS A 229 46.70 21.72 1.79
N ASN A 230 47.23 20.70 1.12
CA ASN A 230 46.41 19.76 0.33
C ASN A 230 45.40 19.01 1.22
N GLN A 231 45.81 18.58 2.42
CA GLN A 231 44.89 17.93 3.37
C GLN A 231 43.74 18.87 3.76
N VAL A 232 44.08 20.15 4.08
CA VAL A 232 43.07 21.17 4.37
C VAL A 232 42.12 21.40 3.18
N ALA A 233 42.68 21.44 1.96
CA ALA A 233 41.87 21.59 0.74
C ALA A 233 40.89 20.44 0.54
N GLU A 234 41.30 19.19 0.81
CA GLU A 234 40.42 18.01 0.74
C GLU A 234 39.35 18.04 1.84
N GLU A 235 39.69 18.43 3.06
CA GLU A 235 38.71 18.58 4.16
C GLU A 235 37.65 19.65 3.81
N LEU A 236 38.07 20.79 3.26
CA LEU A 236 37.16 21.86 2.82
C LEU A 236 36.27 21.41 1.66
N LYS A 237 36.79 20.60 0.73
CA LYS A 237 36.00 20.00 -0.35
C LYS A 237 34.94 19.06 0.18
N LEU A 238 35.28 18.16 1.11
CA LEU A 238 34.35 17.25 1.77
C LEU A 238 33.27 18.04 2.54
N GLN A 239 33.66 19.13 3.19
CA GLN A 239 32.72 20.02 3.86
C GLN A 239 31.78 20.72 2.86
N SER A 240 32.26 21.08 1.67
CA SER A 240 31.42 21.63 0.60
C SER A 240 30.35 20.64 0.14
N GLU A 241 30.71 19.35 -0.02
CA GLU A 241 29.78 18.29 -0.37
C GLU A 241 28.71 18.06 0.73
N LYS A 242 29.13 18.06 1.99
CA LYS A 242 28.18 17.97 3.13
C LYS A 242 27.19 19.14 3.17
N LEU A 243 27.68 20.35 2.95
CA LEU A 243 26.82 21.54 2.92
C LEU A 243 25.89 21.56 1.69
N ALA A 244 26.33 20.99 0.57
CA ALA A 244 25.47 20.82 -0.60
C ALA A 244 24.31 19.86 -0.28
N ASN A 245 24.61 18.68 0.31
CA ASN A 245 23.61 17.69 0.70
C ASN A 245 22.61 18.25 1.72
N GLN A 246 23.07 18.98 2.74
CA GLN A 246 22.18 19.66 3.69
C GLN A 246 21.23 20.66 2.99
N GLY A 247 21.70 21.32 1.94
CA GLY A 247 20.86 22.20 1.12
C GLY A 247 19.77 21.43 0.36
N TYR A 248 20.08 20.26 -0.19
CA TYR A 248 19.10 19.39 -0.85
C TYR A 248 18.06 18.85 0.13
N GLU A 249 18.51 18.37 1.30
CA GLU A 249 17.61 17.90 2.35
C GLU A 249 16.64 18.99 2.82
N LEU A 250 17.14 20.22 3.02
CA LEU A 250 16.29 21.35 3.40
C LEU A 250 15.25 21.68 2.33
N THR A 251 15.62 21.59 1.05
CA THR A 251 14.70 21.79 -0.08
C THR A 251 13.61 20.70 -0.07
N ALA A 252 13.98 19.44 0.09
CA ALA A 252 13.04 18.32 0.17
C ALA A 252 12.05 18.48 1.35
N VAL A 253 12.54 18.91 2.52
CA VAL A 253 11.67 19.21 3.68
C VAL A 253 10.67 20.31 3.36
N ARG A 254 11.08 21.38 2.67
CA ARG A 254 10.18 22.47 2.25
C ARG A 254 9.10 22.00 1.28
N GLU A 255 9.49 21.20 0.30
CA GLU A 255 8.54 20.65 -0.69
C GLU A 255 7.50 19.76 -0.01
N ASN A 256 7.92 18.92 0.94
CA ASN A 256 7.00 18.09 1.72
C ASN A 256 6.04 18.92 2.57
N ILE A 257 6.54 19.96 3.25
CA ILE A 257 5.67 20.86 4.04
C ILE A 257 4.69 21.62 3.14
N ALA A 258 5.13 22.08 1.96
CA ALA A 258 4.25 22.73 0.98
C ALA A 258 3.17 21.75 0.46
N SER A 259 3.49 20.48 0.27
CA SER A 259 2.55 19.44 -0.12
C SER A 259 1.50 19.19 0.96
N ILE A 260 1.90 19.13 2.23
CA ILE A 260 0.99 19.02 3.39
C ILE A 260 0.03 20.22 3.42
N GLN A 261 0.54 21.43 3.24
CA GLN A 261 -0.28 22.63 3.23
C GLN A 261 -1.28 22.64 2.06
N LYS A 262 -0.86 22.20 0.88
CA LYS A 262 -1.73 22.07 -0.28
C LYS A 262 -2.84 21.03 -0.05
N TYR A 263 -2.50 19.89 0.55
CA TYR A 263 -3.46 18.85 0.90
C TYR A 263 -4.48 19.36 1.93
N TYR A 264 -4.02 20.01 2.99
CA TYR A 264 -4.90 20.65 3.98
C TYR A 264 -5.89 21.62 3.34
N ASN A 265 -5.41 22.50 2.46
CA ASN A 265 -6.26 23.46 1.77
C ASN A 265 -7.32 22.77 0.89
N HIS A 266 -6.96 21.66 0.25
CA HIS A 266 -7.90 20.86 -0.54
C HIS A 266 -8.99 20.24 0.33
N VAL A 267 -8.63 19.59 1.43
CA VAL A 267 -9.57 19.01 2.39
C VAL A 267 -10.46 20.08 3.03
N ALA A 268 -9.89 21.24 3.34
CA ALA A 268 -10.65 22.37 3.88
C ALA A 268 -11.74 22.86 2.92
N LEU A 269 -11.45 22.89 1.62
CA LEU A 269 -12.42 23.23 0.57
C LEU A 269 -13.52 22.15 0.45
N GLU A 270 -13.16 20.88 0.42
CA GLU A 270 -14.13 19.77 0.34
C GLU A 270 -15.09 19.73 1.54
N LEU A 271 -14.59 20.01 2.73
CA LEU A 271 -15.39 19.98 3.95
C LEU A 271 -16.18 21.29 4.19
N SER A 272 -15.89 22.36 3.45
CA SER A 272 -16.43 23.70 3.73
C SER A 272 -17.96 23.76 3.79
N GLU A 273 -18.67 23.08 2.88
CA GLU A 273 -20.13 23.04 2.87
C GLU A 273 -20.70 22.23 4.04
N LYS A 274 -20.07 21.10 4.36
CA LYS A 274 -20.50 20.24 5.48
C LYS A 274 -20.27 20.93 6.83
N LEU A 275 -19.13 21.59 7.01
CA LEU A 275 -18.81 22.33 8.23
C LEU A 275 -19.69 23.57 8.42
N LYS A 276 -20.06 24.25 7.32
CA LYS A 276 -21.05 25.36 7.36
C LYS A 276 -22.41 24.90 7.89
N SER A 277 -22.86 23.71 7.48
CA SER A 277 -24.13 23.16 7.96
C SER A 277 -24.13 22.87 9.47
N LEU A 278 -22.94 22.60 10.03
CA LEU A 278 -22.73 22.36 11.46
C LEU A 278 -22.34 23.61 12.24
N ASN A 279 -22.24 24.78 11.57
CA ASN A 279 -21.77 26.03 12.15
C ASN A 279 -20.38 25.96 12.79
N ILE A 280 -19.47 25.16 12.18
CA ILE A 280 -18.08 24.91 12.61
C ILE A 280 -17.13 25.39 11.51
N LYS A 281 -15.98 25.95 11.88
CA LYS A 281 -14.90 26.28 10.96
C LYS A 281 -13.81 25.22 11.06
N ILE A 282 -13.12 24.94 9.97
CA ILE A 282 -12.05 23.94 9.97
C ILE A 282 -10.89 24.35 10.87
N GLU A 283 -10.63 25.65 10.99
CA GLU A 283 -9.59 26.20 11.85
C GLU A 283 -9.88 25.96 13.35
N ASP A 284 -11.13 25.70 13.72
CA ASP A 284 -11.52 25.36 15.10
C ASP A 284 -11.17 23.89 15.44
N ILE A 285 -10.95 23.05 14.41
CA ILE A 285 -10.67 21.61 14.55
C ILE A 285 -9.19 21.32 14.30
N ILE A 286 -8.60 21.87 13.22
CA ILE A 286 -7.24 21.60 12.78
C ILE A 286 -6.53 22.94 12.57
N VAL A 287 -5.47 23.16 13.34
CA VAL A 287 -4.59 24.32 13.18
C VAL A 287 -3.22 23.84 12.70
N ILE A 288 -2.83 24.17 11.46
CA ILE A 288 -1.47 23.93 10.96
C ILE A 288 -0.65 25.18 11.24
N GLN A 289 0.24 25.10 12.23
CA GLN A 289 1.22 26.14 12.50
C GLN A 289 2.52 25.83 11.76
N ASN A 290 2.83 26.63 10.75
CA ASN A 290 4.07 26.51 10.00
C ASN A 290 5.06 27.58 10.45
N ASN A 291 6.14 27.18 11.12
CA ASN A 291 7.21 28.09 11.51
C ASN A 291 8.28 28.19 10.41
N ASN A 292 7.95 28.89 9.33
CA ASN A 292 8.87 29.12 8.20
C ASN A 292 10.16 29.82 8.61
N GLN A 293 10.17 30.56 9.73
CA GLN A 293 11.35 31.28 10.18
C GLN A 293 12.52 30.35 10.53
N ILE A 294 12.23 29.17 11.10
CA ILE A 294 13.25 28.16 11.41
C ILE A 294 13.94 27.67 10.14
N LEU A 295 13.16 27.37 9.10
CA LEU A 295 13.71 26.91 7.82
C LEU A 295 14.49 28.01 7.09
N GLN A 296 14.02 29.26 7.16
CA GLN A 296 14.74 30.41 6.60
C GLN A 296 16.04 30.65 7.33
N ASN A 297 16.06 30.59 8.66
CA ASN A 297 17.27 30.75 9.44
C ASN A 297 18.29 29.64 9.10
N LYS A 298 17.84 28.40 8.96
CA LYS A 298 18.72 27.27 8.59
C LYS A 298 19.28 27.41 7.18
N GLU A 299 18.48 27.91 6.24
CA GLU A 299 18.96 28.20 4.89
C GLU A 299 20.03 29.27 4.87
N GLN A 300 19.82 30.36 5.61
CA GLN A 300 20.82 31.44 5.72
C GLN A 300 22.13 30.94 6.35
N GLU A 301 22.02 30.08 7.39
CA GLU A 301 23.16 29.43 8.02
C GLU A 301 23.97 28.59 7.01
N ILE A 302 23.26 27.72 6.24
CA ILE A 302 23.89 26.88 5.22
C ILE A 302 24.53 27.75 4.11
N GLN A 303 23.87 28.81 3.64
CA GLN A 303 24.40 29.70 2.62
C GLN A 303 25.62 30.44 3.12
N LEU A 304 25.62 30.93 4.35
CA LEU A 304 26.78 31.58 4.96
C LEU A 304 27.95 30.60 5.11
N ALA A 305 27.67 29.36 5.56
CA ALA A 305 28.70 28.33 5.68
C ALA A 305 29.29 27.95 4.31
N LYS A 306 28.48 27.84 3.25
CA LYS A 306 28.95 27.62 1.87
C LYS A 306 29.86 28.75 1.39
N LYS A 307 29.47 30.00 1.63
CA LYS A 307 30.27 31.17 1.26
C LYS A 307 31.61 31.15 1.98
N ASN A 308 31.62 30.98 3.30
CA ASN A 308 32.85 30.95 4.10
C ASN A 308 33.79 29.81 3.66
N ASN A 309 33.21 28.62 3.38
CA ASN A 309 33.97 27.46 2.90
C ASN A 309 34.60 27.74 1.53
N ALA A 310 33.86 28.35 0.60
CA ALA A 310 34.38 28.74 -0.72
C ALA A 310 35.52 29.77 -0.62
N GLU A 311 35.38 30.78 0.24
CA GLU A 311 36.43 31.75 0.50
C GLU A 311 37.70 31.10 1.07
N GLN A 312 37.55 30.15 1.98
CA GLN A 312 38.66 29.37 2.53
C GLN A 312 39.35 28.50 1.48
N ILE A 313 38.58 27.83 0.61
CA ILE A 313 39.13 27.08 -0.53
C ILE A 313 39.96 27.99 -1.44
N GLU A 314 39.48 29.17 -1.75
CA GLU A 314 40.21 30.13 -2.59
C GLU A 314 41.53 30.56 -1.94
N ILE A 315 41.53 30.89 -0.64
CA ILE A 315 42.73 31.24 0.14
C ILE A 315 43.75 30.10 0.11
N VAL A 316 43.30 28.87 0.43
CA VAL A 316 44.18 27.69 0.44
C VAL A 316 44.74 27.38 -0.94
N ASN A 317 43.97 27.54 -2.01
CA ASN A 317 44.44 27.33 -3.38
C ASN A 317 45.48 28.39 -3.79
N LYS A 318 45.31 29.65 -3.38
CA LYS A 318 46.28 30.72 -3.62
C LYS A 318 47.57 30.46 -2.88
N GLU A 319 47.51 30.04 -1.62
CA GLU A 319 48.69 29.67 -0.83
C GLU A 319 49.43 28.47 -1.45
N LEU A 320 48.69 27.43 -1.88
CA LEU A 320 49.22 26.27 -2.59
C LEU A 320 49.93 26.65 -3.88
N CYS A 321 49.38 27.59 -4.66
CA CYS A 321 50.02 28.10 -5.86
C CYS A 321 51.34 28.81 -5.53
N GLY A 322 51.36 29.68 -4.50
CA GLY A 322 52.56 30.34 -4.01
C GLY A 322 53.64 29.36 -3.58
N LEU A 323 53.29 28.39 -2.75
CA LEU A 323 54.22 27.35 -2.28
C LEU A 323 54.80 26.48 -3.42
N LYS A 324 53.96 26.14 -4.43
CA LYS A 324 54.43 25.41 -5.62
C LYS A 324 55.44 26.21 -6.42
N THR A 325 55.19 27.50 -6.63
CA THR A 325 56.11 28.41 -7.33
C THR A 325 57.42 28.58 -6.53
N GLU A 326 57.34 28.73 -5.22
CA GLU A 326 58.51 28.78 -4.33
C GLU A 326 59.32 27.48 -4.42
N LYS A 327 58.69 26.32 -4.38
CA LYS A 327 59.32 25.03 -4.56
C LYS A 327 60.05 24.92 -5.90
N GLU A 328 59.41 25.29 -7.01
CA GLU A 328 60.03 25.28 -8.35
C GLU A 328 61.27 26.19 -8.43
N ASN A 329 61.24 27.36 -7.79
CA ASN A 329 62.37 28.25 -7.75
C ASN A 329 63.56 27.67 -6.96
N GLU A 330 63.31 27.06 -5.80
CA GLU A 330 64.36 26.40 -5.02
C GLU A 330 64.90 25.14 -5.74
N GLU A 331 64.06 24.40 -6.44
CA GLU A 331 64.47 23.23 -7.25
C GLU A 331 65.41 23.61 -8.41
N ARG A 332 65.26 24.83 -8.99
CA ARG A 332 66.19 25.35 -10.03
C ARG A 332 67.57 25.67 -9.50
N LEU A 333 67.72 25.86 -8.21
CA LEU A 333 68.98 26.21 -7.56
C LEU A 333 69.78 24.98 -7.10
N LEU A 334 69.22 23.75 -7.27
CA LEU A 334 69.88 22.56 -6.84
C LEU A 334 71.08 22.17 -7.68
N SER A 335 72.18 21.73 -7.03
CA SER A 335 73.31 21.09 -7.67
C SER A 335 72.91 19.73 -8.25
N GLY A 336 73.77 19.12 -9.11
CA GLY A 336 73.49 17.86 -9.73
C GLY A 336 73.31 16.69 -8.74
N GLU A 337 73.96 16.70 -7.60
CA GLU A 337 73.78 15.71 -6.52
C GLU A 337 72.54 15.96 -5.68
N GLU A 338 72.30 17.22 -5.34
CA GLU A 338 71.07 17.61 -4.62
C GLU A 338 69.84 17.35 -5.45
N LYS A 339 69.88 17.56 -6.77
CA LYS A 339 68.79 17.22 -7.68
C LYS A 339 68.47 15.73 -7.68
N LYS A 340 69.46 14.86 -7.76
CA LYS A 340 69.25 13.41 -7.67
C LYS A 340 68.64 12.98 -6.33
N TYR A 341 69.05 13.60 -5.23
CA TYR A 341 68.46 13.34 -3.92
C TYR A 341 67.03 13.85 -3.83
N GLN A 342 66.73 15.03 -4.37
CA GLN A 342 65.40 15.59 -4.40
C GLN A 342 64.45 14.75 -5.27
N ASP A 343 64.91 14.28 -6.45
CA ASP A 343 64.12 13.38 -7.31
C ASP A 343 63.81 12.06 -6.60
N TYR A 344 64.76 11.51 -5.85
CA TYR A 344 64.55 10.34 -5.00
C TYR A 344 63.45 10.59 -3.95
N ILE A 345 63.54 11.72 -3.21
CA ILE A 345 62.58 12.06 -2.18
C ILE A 345 61.21 12.33 -2.80
N ASN A 346 61.13 13.08 -3.88
CA ASN A 346 59.87 13.40 -4.58
C ASN A 346 59.17 12.11 -5.06
N THR A 347 59.95 11.22 -5.66
CA THR A 347 59.43 9.93 -6.16
C THR A 347 58.93 9.02 -5.02
N LYS A 348 59.70 8.96 -3.92
CA LYS A 348 59.30 8.19 -2.72
C LYS A 348 58.02 8.74 -2.12
N THR A 349 57.97 10.06 -1.90
CA THR A 349 56.77 10.73 -1.35
C THR A 349 55.56 10.55 -2.24
N LYS A 350 55.73 10.61 -3.55
CA LYS A 350 54.64 10.34 -4.51
C LYS A 350 54.09 8.93 -4.34
N TYR A 351 54.96 7.90 -4.31
CA TYR A 351 54.49 6.53 -4.14
C TYR A 351 53.84 6.27 -2.76
N GLU A 352 54.37 6.89 -1.70
CA GLU A 352 53.79 6.81 -0.36
C GLU A 352 52.39 7.49 -0.30
N GLN A 353 52.20 8.59 -1.01
CA GLN A 353 50.90 9.27 -1.11
C GLN A 353 49.90 8.45 -1.93
N GLU A 354 50.32 7.93 -3.09
CA GLU A 354 49.48 7.05 -3.91
C GLU A 354 49.05 5.79 -3.12
N LEU A 355 50.02 5.20 -2.38
CA LEU A 355 49.73 4.04 -1.52
C LEU A 355 48.71 4.41 -0.43
N LYS A 356 48.87 5.54 0.24
CA LYS A 356 47.95 6.02 1.26
C LYS A 356 46.53 6.26 0.72
N GLN A 357 46.41 6.82 -0.47
CA GLN A 357 45.11 7.01 -1.14
C GLN A 357 44.43 5.69 -1.49
N ILE A 358 45.17 4.74 -2.05
CA ILE A 358 44.65 3.40 -2.39
C ILE A 358 44.26 2.63 -1.15
N LEU A 359 45.01 2.76 -0.05
CA LEU A 359 44.71 2.03 1.19
C LEU A 359 43.43 2.51 1.85
N GLY A 360 43.18 3.83 1.91
CA GLY A 360 42.09 4.40 2.67
C GLY A 360 42.31 4.35 4.18
N ASN A 361 41.24 4.32 4.95
CA ASN A 361 41.26 4.32 6.42
C ASN A 361 41.04 2.90 6.97
N GLU A 362 42.03 2.34 7.68
CA GLU A 362 41.92 0.99 8.27
C GLU A 362 40.98 0.96 9.47
N THR A 363 40.95 2.01 10.29
CA THR A 363 40.12 2.06 11.50
C THR A 363 38.65 2.37 11.20
N GLU A 364 38.39 3.08 10.10
CA GLU A 364 37.06 3.45 9.64
C GLU A 364 36.91 3.10 8.13
N PRO A 365 36.86 1.82 7.77
CA PRO A 365 36.88 1.39 6.38
C PRO A 365 35.77 1.99 5.51
N LEU A 366 34.60 2.25 6.10
CA LEU A 366 33.44 2.83 5.39
C LEU A 366 33.51 4.35 5.21
N SER A 367 34.55 5.01 5.75
CA SER A 367 34.71 6.48 5.61
C SER A 367 35.22 6.90 4.23
N MET A 368 35.87 5.98 3.48
CA MET A 368 36.42 6.23 2.14
C MET A 368 36.07 5.08 1.20
N ASN A 369 35.09 5.31 0.33
CA ASN A 369 34.67 4.33 -0.67
C ASN A 369 35.82 4.04 -1.67
N ASP A 370 35.73 2.89 -2.35
CA ASP A 370 36.62 2.47 -3.43
C ASP A 370 38.09 2.37 -3.03
N THR A 371 38.38 2.10 -1.75
CA THR A 371 39.72 1.90 -1.22
C THR A 371 39.96 0.44 -0.82
N TYR A 372 41.23 0.07 -0.59
CA TYR A 372 41.62 -1.28 -0.20
C TYR A 372 40.93 -1.73 1.10
N TYR A 373 40.96 -0.90 2.17
CA TYR A 373 40.34 -1.27 3.44
C TYR A 373 38.81 -1.28 3.34
N TYR A 374 38.20 -0.45 2.49
CA TYR A 374 36.77 -0.48 2.19
C TYR A 374 36.35 -1.84 1.62
N TYR A 375 36.97 -2.30 0.53
CA TYR A 375 36.61 -3.58 -0.06
C TYR A 375 37.04 -4.78 0.80
N LYS A 376 38.17 -4.67 1.54
CA LYS A 376 38.56 -5.66 2.52
C LYS A 376 37.51 -5.87 3.60
N TYR A 377 36.93 -4.77 4.09
CA TYR A 377 35.81 -4.84 5.04
C TYR A 377 34.55 -5.44 4.40
N LEU A 378 34.16 -5.00 3.20
CA LEU A 378 32.98 -5.54 2.51
C LEU A 378 33.08 -7.05 2.25
N CYS A 379 34.28 -7.57 2.01
CA CYS A 379 34.54 -8.99 1.81
C CYS A 379 34.76 -9.76 3.12
N SER A 380 34.78 -9.10 4.27
CA SER A 380 35.04 -9.77 5.55
C SER A 380 33.86 -10.61 6.02
N ASP A 381 34.15 -11.70 6.71
CA ASP A 381 33.13 -12.54 7.35
C ASP A 381 32.32 -11.76 8.39
N GLU A 382 32.95 -10.81 9.07
CA GLU A 382 32.29 -9.94 10.03
C GLU A 382 31.16 -9.13 9.38
N ASN A 383 31.45 -8.45 8.25
CA ASN A 383 30.44 -7.67 7.51
C ASN A 383 29.36 -8.58 6.94
N ILE A 384 29.73 -9.72 6.35
CA ILE A 384 28.77 -10.68 5.78
C ILE A 384 27.84 -11.21 6.86
N ASN A 385 28.36 -11.58 8.03
CA ASN A 385 27.57 -12.05 9.16
C ASN A 385 26.66 -10.94 9.71
N HIS A 386 27.15 -9.71 9.77
CA HIS A 386 26.36 -8.56 10.17
C HIS A 386 25.17 -8.31 9.22
N LEU A 387 25.41 -8.32 7.91
CA LEU A 387 24.37 -8.17 6.88
C LEU A 387 23.35 -9.33 6.93
N ASN A 388 23.80 -10.57 7.11
CA ASN A 388 22.90 -11.71 7.27
C ASN A 388 22.00 -11.57 8.51
N LYS A 389 22.56 -11.11 9.62
CA LYS A 389 21.78 -10.84 10.83
C LYS A 389 20.78 -9.70 10.61
N GLN A 390 21.18 -8.61 9.98
CA GLN A 390 20.27 -7.52 9.62
C GLN A 390 19.14 -7.99 8.70
N LYS A 391 19.47 -8.76 7.66
CA LYS A 391 18.50 -9.35 6.74
C LYS A 391 17.45 -10.17 7.48
N LYS A 392 17.89 -11.03 8.42
CA LYS A 392 16.97 -11.85 9.22
C LYS A 392 16.04 -10.98 10.08
N VAL A 393 16.58 -10.00 10.79
CA VAL A 393 15.79 -9.08 11.63
C VAL A 393 14.77 -8.29 10.81
N LEU A 394 15.16 -7.81 9.63
CA LEU A 394 14.26 -7.08 8.75
C LEU A 394 13.14 -7.99 8.21
N PHE A 395 13.46 -9.24 7.86
CA PHE A 395 12.44 -10.20 7.42
C PHE A 395 11.45 -10.55 8.54
N GLU A 396 11.93 -10.75 9.77
CA GLU A 396 11.08 -10.96 10.94
C GLU A 396 10.16 -9.75 11.20
N LYS A 397 10.68 -8.53 11.03
CA LYS A 397 9.86 -7.31 11.12
C LYS A 397 8.80 -7.24 10.03
N MET A 398 9.16 -7.55 8.77
CA MET A 398 8.17 -7.62 7.68
C MET A 398 7.03 -8.59 8.01
N GLN A 399 7.35 -9.78 8.52
CA GLN A 399 6.34 -10.76 8.94
C GLN A 399 5.47 -10.21 10.08
N GLN A 400 6.07 -9.53 11.03
CA GLN A 400 5.36 -8.98 12.19
C GLN A 400 4.42 -7.84 11.78
N THR A 401 4.87 -6.94 10.92
CA THR A 401 4.01 -5.86 10.37
C THR A 401 2.88 -6.45 9.51
N ALA A 402 3.15 -7.48 8.71
CA ALA A 402 2.10 -8.19 7.98
C ALA A 402 1.06 -8.84 8.90
N ILE A 403 1.48 -9.39 10.03
CA ILE A 403 0.58 -9.93 11.06
C ILE A 403 -0.26 -8.80 11.67
N SER A 404 0.32 -7.63 11.96
CA SER A 404 -0.45 -6.47 12.44
C SER A 404 -1.50 -6.02 11.43
N ILE A 405 -1.16 -5.98 10.14
CA ILE A 405 -2.15 -5.73 9.06
C ILE A 405 -3.27 -6.78 9.09
N PHE A 406 -2.93 -8.05 9.25
CA PHE A 406 -3.92 -9.12 9.31
C PHE A 406 -4.81 -9.03 10.57
N GLU A 407 -4.28 -8.55 11.69
CA GLU A 407 -5.07 -8.27 12.90
C GLU A 407 -6.18 -7.25 12.62
N GLU A 408 -5.91 -6.23 11.83
CA GLU A 408 -6.93 -5.28 11.40
C GLU A 408 -8.00 -5.93 10.50
N TYR A 409 -7.64 -6.87 9.63
CA TYR A 409 -8.62 -7.68 8.90
C TYR A 409 -9.48 -8.54 9.84
N LEU A 410 -8.91 -9.05 10.95
CA LEU A 410 -9.69 -9.74 11.97
C LEU A 410 -10.66 -8.80 12.70
N GLU A 411 -10.26 -7.55 12.97
CA GLU A 411 -11.18 -6.54 13.52
C GLU A 411 -12.33 -6.24 12.54
N VAL A 412 -12.03 -6.12 11.24
CA VAL A 412 -13.07 -5.99 10.20
C VAL A 412 -14.01 -7.21 10.21
N ARG A 413 -13.49 -8.44 10.38
CA ARG A 413 -14.32 -9.66 10.50
C ARG A 413 -15.23 -9.60 11.72
N LYS A 414 -14.75 -9.14 12.87
CA LYS A 414 -15.55 -8.94 14.07
C LYS A 414 -16.73 -7.98 13.88
N ILE A 415 -16.59 -6.98 13.02
CA ILE A 415 -17.71 -6.08 12.67
C ILE A 415 -18.87 -6.90 12.07
N TYR A 416 -18.57 -7.80 11.16
CA TYR A 416 -19.59 -8.69 10.59
C TYR A 416 -20.10 -9.73 11.59
N GLU A 417 -19.26 -10.23 12.50
CA GLU A 417 -19.67 -11.13 13.58
C GLU A 417 -20.67 -10.45 14.52
N ASN A 418 -20.45 -9.19 14.87
CA ASN A 418 -21.37 -8.40 15.68
C ASN A 418 -22.71 -8.16 14.97
N LEU A 419 -22.67 -7.88 13.66
CA LEU A 419 -23.89 -7.77 12.86
C LEU A 419 -24.65 -9.09 12.79
N LYS A 420 -23.93 -10.23 12.75
CA LYS A 420 -24.53 -11.57 12.81
C LYS A 420 -25.37 -11.79 14.07
N VAL A 421 -24.88 -11.37 15.24
CA VAL A 421 -25.60 -11.54 16.51
C VAL A 421 -26.99 -10.90 16.43
N ASN A 422 -27.10 -9.72 15.80
CA ASN A 422 -28.38 -9.04 15.63
C ASN A 422 -29.29 -9.78 14.66
N VAL A 423 -28.73 -10.36 13.59
CA VAL A 423 -29.48 -11.20 12.64
C VAL A 423 -29.96 -12.49 13.31
N ASP A 424 -29.10 -13.16 14.07
CA ASP A 424 -29.45 -14.40 14.77
C ASP A 424 -30.54 -14.16 15.84
N ASN A 425 -30.51 -13.01 16.53
CA ASN A 425 -31.55 -12.64 17.48
C ASN A 425 -32.87 -12.35 16.77
N PHE A 426 -32.82 -11.63 15.64
CA PHE A 426 -34.02 -11.38 14.82
C PHE A 426 -34.63 -12.69 14.32
N ILE A 427 -33.82 -13.63 13.80
CA ILE A 427 -34.30 -14.95 13.34
C ILE A 427 -34.94 -15.73 14.48
N LYS A 428 -34.42 -15.67 15.71
CA LYS A 428 -34.97 -16.34 16.89
C LYS A 428 -36.28 -15.71 17.37
N GLU A 429 -36.45 -14.39 17.21
CA GLU A 429 -37.71 -13.70 17.57
C GLU A 429 -38.85 -14.01 16.58
N PHE A 430 -38.51 -14.30 15.33
CA PHE A 430 -39.45 -14.90 14.40
C PHE A 430 -39.55 -16.41 14.72
N GLU A 431 -40.50 -16.80 15.57
CA GLU A 431 -40.89 -18.19 15.75
C GLU A 431 -41.41 -18.75 14.42
N PHE A 432 -40.50 -19.11 13.51
CA PHE A 432 -40.81 -20.08 12.50
C PHE A 432 -41.24 -21.33 13.24
N ASN A 433 -42.42 -21.83 12.86
CA ASN A 433 -43.02 -23.06 13.37
C ASN A 433 -41.97 -24.02 13.97
N PRO A 434 -42.01 -24.42 15.24
CA PRO A 434 -41.00 -25.24 15.90
C PRO A 434 -40.61 -26.51 15.13
N ASP A 435 -41.46 -26.95 14.19
CA ASP A 435 -41.21 -28.06 13.29
C ASP A 435 -40.46 -27.71 12.00
N SER A 436 -40.19 -26.43 11.72
CA SER A 436 -39.40 -26.06 10.55
C SER A 436 -37.92 -26.01 10.93
N ASN A 437 -37.13 -27.00 10.50
CA ASN A 437 -35.68 -27.07 10.62
C ASN A 437 -34.97 -26.01 9.69
N VAL A 438 -35.46 -24.76 9.67
CA VAL A 438 -34.88 -23.71 8.85
C VAL A 438 -33.75 -23.03 9.64
N LYS A 439 -32.53 -23.28 9.22
CA LYS A 439 -31.33 -22.67 9.83
C LYS A 439 -30.63 -21.80 8.82
N ILE A 440 -30.61 -20.49 9.08
CA ILE A 440 -29.83 -19.52 8.32
C ILE A 440 -28.56 -19.23 9.11
N GLU A 441 -27.42 -19.40 8.50
CA GLU A 441 -26.14 -19.08 9.10
C GLU A 441 -25.43 -17.98 8.29
N PHE A 442 -25.02 -16.97 9.01
CA PHE A 442 -24.20 -15.87 8.50
C PHE A 442 -22.74 -16.13 8.94
N ARG A 443 -21.85 -16.42 7.99
CA ARG A 443 -20.44 -16.77 8.26
C ARG A 443 -19.49 -15.70 7.71
N PRO A 444 -19.04 -14.77 8.55
CA PRO A 444 -17.96 -13.86 8.16
C PRO A 444 -16.66 -14.62 7.96
N LYS A 445 -15.95 -14.33 6.87
CA LYS A 445 -14.65 -14.93 6.57
C LYS A 445 -13.71 -13.98 5.88
N ILE A 446 -12.42 -14.22 6.05
CA ILE A 446 -11.35 -13.59 5.29
C ILE A 446 -11.01 -14.50 4.12
N LYS A 447 -10.96 -13.96 2.92
CA LYS A 447 -10.68 -14.73 1.70
C LYS A 447 -9.68 -14.00 0.80
N ILE A 448 -8.96 -14.77 -0.01
CA ILE A 448 -8.12 -14.20 -1.07
C ILE A 448 -9.02 -13.87 -2.27
N MET A 449 -8.93 -12.64 -2.76
CA MET A 449 -9.59 -12.20 -4.00
C MET A 449 -8.89 -12.82 -5.22
N LYS A 450 -9.24 -14.06 -5.55
CA LYS A 450 -8.53 -14.94 -6.48
C LYS A 450 -8.13 -14.27 -7.79
N THR A 451 -9.06 -13.63 -8.49
CA THR A 451 -8.81 -13.05 -9.83
C THR A 451 -7.83 -11.87 -9.73
N SER A 452 -8.12 -10.89 -8.89
CA SER A 452 -7.25 -9.72 -8.69
C SER A 452 -5.90 -10.10 -8.10
N PHE A 453 -5.84 -11.10 -7.20
CA PHE A 453 -4.61 -11.59 -6.63
C PHE A 453 -3.66 -12.17 -7.68
N ILE A 454 -4.20 -13.07 -8.55
CA ILE A 454 -3.40 -13.69 -9.61
C ILE A 454 -2.94 -12.63 -10.61
N ASP A 455 -3.84 -11.75 -11.04
CA ASP A 455 -3.53 -10.71 -12.01
C ASP A 455 -2.45 -9.76 -11.46
N ASN A 456 -2.58 -9.29 -10.22
CA ASN A 456 -1.65 -8.35 -9.61
C ASN A 456 -0.29 -8.99 -9.31
N ILE A 457 -0.22 -10.19 -8.73
CA ILE A 457 1.08 -10.81 -8.44
C ILE A 457 1.84 -11.18 -9.72
N MET A 458 1.12 -11.55 -10.78
CA MET A 458 1.70 -11.86 -12.09
C MET A 458 2.14 -10.62 -12.88
N VAL A 459 1.87 -9.40 -12.38
CA VAL A 459 2.53 -8.18 -12.90
C VAL A 459 4.03 -8.24 -12.63
N TYR A 460 4.43 -8.75 -11.47
CA TYR A 460 5.82 -8.79 -11.01
C TYR A 460 6.58 -10.03 -11.45
N LEU A 461 5.92 -11.20 -11.50
CA LEU A 461 6.57 -12.50 -11.66
C LEU A 461 6.69 -12.94 -13.11
N ASP A 462 7.84 -13.52 -13.46
CA ASP A 462 8.05 -14.20 -14.73
C ASP A 462 7.29 -15.54 -14.77
N LYS A 463 6.89 -15.94 -15.98
CA LYS A 463 6.18 -17.20 -16.24
C LYS A 463 7.15 -18.37 -16.29
N VAL A 464 7.83 -18.65 -15.17
CA VAL A 464 8.81 -19.72 -15.03
C VAL A 464 8.46 -20.67 -13.88
N GLY A 465 8.87 -21.93 -13.96
CA GLY A 465 8.64 -22.93 -12.91
C GLY A 465 7.19 -23.00 -12.45
N THR A 466 6.95 -22.87 -11.15
CA THR A 466 5.62 -22.91 -10.50
C THR A 466 4.63 -21.88 -11.07
N PHE A 467 5.11 -20.79 -11.69
CA PHE A 467 4.27 -19.71 -12.21
C PHE A 467 3.96 -19.84 -13.71
N ARG A 468 4.13 -21.05 -14.30
CA ARG A 468 3.88 -21.33 -15.70
C ARG A 468 2.72 -22.32 -15.90
N GLY A 469 1.81 -22.00 -16.84
CA GLY A 469 0.77 -22.92 -17.32
C GLY A 469 -0.12 -23.52 -16.24
N GLU A 470 -0.38 -24.82 -16.32
CA GLU A 470 -1.27 -25.55 -15.39
C GLU A 470 -0.72 -25.60 -13.96
N GLU A 471 0.60 -25.59 -13.78
CA GLU A 471 1.22 -25.56 -12.45
C GLU A 471 0.86 -24.28 -11.70
N ARG A 472 0.88 -23.13 -12.38
CA ARG A 472 0.43 -21.84 -11.85
C ARG A 472 -1.01 -21.92 -11.39
N ASP A 473 -1.89 -22.41 -12.26
CA ASP A 473 -3.33 -22.45 -11.98
C ASP A 473 -3.64 -23.38 -10.81
N SER A 474 -2.94 -24.53 -10.73
CA SER A 474 -3.04 -25.46 -9.61
C SER A 474 -2.51 -24.85 -8.31
N PHE A 475 -1.37 -24.16 -8.35
CA PHE A 475 -0.77 -23.52 -7.19
C PHE A 475 -1.71 -22.45 -6.60
N PHE A 476 -2.17 -21.52 -7.44
CA PHE A 476 -3.07 -20.45 -6.97
C PHE A 476 -4.45 -20.97 -6.57
N ALA A 477 -4.97 -22.02 -7.23
CA ALA A 477 -6.22 -22.66 -6.82
C ALA A 477 -6.11 -23.25 -5.40
N LYS A 478 -5.00 -23.92 -5.09
CA LYS A 478 -4.75 -24.45 -3.74
C LYS A 478 -4.64 -23.34 -2.71
N LEU A 479 -3.88 -22.30 -3.03
CA LEU A 479 -3.64 -21.18 -2.11
C LEU A 479 -4.92 -20.39 -1.80
N CYS A 480 -5.73 -20.08 -2.83
CA CYS A 480 -6.96 -19.32 -2.68
C CYS A 480 -8.11 -20.12 -2.01
N ASN A 481 -7.99 -21.44 -1.92
CA ASN A 481 -8.96 -22.29 -1.23
C ASN A 481 -8.59 -22.54 0.24
N LEU A 482 -7.46 -22.02 0.73
CA LEU A 482 -7.13 -22.11 2.16
C LEU A 482 -8.09 -21.24 2.97
N GLU A 483 -8.57 -21.78 4.06
CA GLU A 483 -9.30 -21.02 5.07
C GLU A 483 -8.30 -20.18 5.87
N ILE A 484 -8.63 -18.90 6.08
CA ILE A 484 -7.75 -17.93 6.74
C ILE A 484 -8.51 -17.42 7.96
N GLU A 485 -8.35 -18.11 9.07
CA GLU A 485 -9.05 -17.77 10.31
C GLU A 485 -8.13 -17.19 11.37
N THR A 486 -6.85 -17.57 11.34
CA THR A 486 -5.85 -17.23 12.36
C THR A 486 -4.63 -16.56 11.75
N LYS A 487 -3.81 -15.95 12.62
CA LYS A 487 -2.50 -15.38 12.24
C LYS A 487 -1.55 -16.45 11.70
N GLU A 488 -1.63 -17.66 12.23
CA GLU A 488 -0.86 -18.83 11.82
C GLU A 488 -1.20 -19.21 10.37
N ASP A 489 -2.49 -19.20 10.01
CA ASP A 489 -2.92 -19.47 8.62
C ASP A 489 -2.37 -18.41 7.66
N PHE A 490 -2.47 -17.13 8.01
CA PHE A 490 -1.93 -16.06 7.20
C PHE A 490 -0.40 -16.16 7.07
N THR A 491 0.30 -16.42 8.16
CA THR A 491 1.76 -16.64 8.17
C THR A 491 2.14 -17.83 7.28
N HIS A 492 1.33 -18.90 7.30
CA HIS A 492 1.53 -20.05 6.41
C HIS A 492 1.42 -19.65 4.94
N ILE A 493 0.41 -18.85 4.56
CA ILE A 493 0.24 -18.34 3.20
C ILE A 493 1.46 -17.51 2.76
N LEU A 494 1.92 -16.58 3.60
CA LEU A 494 3.11 -15.78 3.32
C LEU A 494 4.34 -16.67 3.08
N ASN A 495 4.56 -17.68 3.93
CA ASN A 495 5.68 -18.59 3.80
C ASN A 495 5.58 -19.46 2.54
N VAL A 496 4.39 -19.93 2.17
CA VAL A 496 4.15 -20.69 0.94
C VAL A 496 4.45 -19.84 -0.30
N LEU A 497 3.99 -18.58 -0.32
CA LEU A 497 4.24 -17.63 -1.41
C LEU A 497 5.75 -17.34 -1.56
N VAL A 498 6.40 -16.92 -0.48
CA VAL A 498 7.84 -16.61 -0.48
C VAL A 498 8.66 -17.82 -0.86
N SER A 499 8.32 -19.02 -0.35
CA SER A 499 9.01 -20.25 -0.69
C SER A 499 8.83 -20.66 -2.15
N ALA A 500 7.64 -20.48 -2.72
CA ALA A 500 7.38 -20.77 -4.13
C ALA A 500 8.18 -19.85 -5.05
N ILE A 501 8.29 -18.56 -4.69
CA ILE A 501 9.08 -17.59 -5.45
C ILE A 501 10.58 -17.94 -5.36
N LYS A 502 11.07 -18.27 -4.17
CA LYS A 502 12.47 -18.67 -3.96
C LYS A 502 12.82 -20.01 -4.60
N LYS A 503 11.91 -20.98 -4.63
CA LYS A 503 12.15 -22.32 -5.19
C LYS A 503 12.38 -22.30 -6.70
N ASN A 504 11.88 -21.31 -7.41
CA ASN A 504 12.15 -21.14 -8.84
C ASN A 504 13.58 -20.62 -9.12
N LEU A 505 14.36 -20.38 -8.07
CA LEU A 505 15.77 -20.00 -8.15
C LEU A 505 16.62 -21.25 -8.08
N ASP A 506 17.19 -21.67 -9.21
CA ASP A 506 18.24 -22.69 -9.21
C ASP A 506 19.42 -22.20 -8.38
N ASN A 507 19.80 -23.00 -7.38
CA ASN A 507 20.99 -22.85 -6.53
C ASN A 507 21.02 -21.68 -5.54
N ASN A 508 20.64 -21.94 -4.29
CA ASN A 508 21.05 -21.23 -3.05
C ASN A 508 21.07 -19.69 -3.05
N GLU A 509 20.63 -19.02 -4.09
CA GLU A 509 20.51 -17.55 -4.09
C GLU A 509 19.21 -17.15 -3.40
N ASP A 510 19.35 -16.59 -2.22
CA ASP A 510 18.27 -16.19 -1.32
C ASP A 510 17.56 -14.88 -1.76
N THR A 511 17.45 -14.65 -3.09
CA THR A 511 16.85 -13.44 -3.64
C THR A 511 15.79 -13.75 -4.68
N ILE A 512 14.74 -12.95 -4.69
CA ILE A 512 13.63 -13.09 -5.64
C ILE A 512 13.90 -12.47 -7.00
N ASN A 513 15.02 -11.78 -7.18
CA ASN A 513 15.33 -11.00 -8.39
C ASN A 513 15.26 -11.81 -9.69
N LYS A 514 15.64 -13.11 -9.65
CA LYS A 514 15.59 -13.99 -10.84
C LYS A 514 14.17 -14.44 -11.22
N SER A 515 13.24 -14.37 -10.28
CA SER A 515 11.83 -14.67 -10.55
C SER A 515 11.04 -13.46 -10.99
N LEU A 516 11.65 -12.27 -10.96
CA LEU A 516 11.03 -11.02 -11.38
C LEU A 516 11.10 -10.81 -12.88
N LYS A 517 10.08 -10.19 -13.43
CA LYS A 517 10.15 -9.61 -14.77
C LYS A 517 11.20 -8.49 -14.79
N LYS A 518 11.77 -8.25 -15.97
CA LYS A 518 12.87 -7.29 -16.16
C LYS A 518 12.59 -5.88 -15.64
N GLU A 519 11.33 -5.46 -15.67
CA GLU A 519 10.89 -4.11 -15.26
C GLU A 519 10.30 -4.07 -13.84
N ALA A 520 10.15 -5.24 -13.20
CA ALA A 520 9.58 -5.34 -11.87
C ALA A 520 10.65 -5.16 -10.78
N LYS A 521 10.27 -4.51 -9.68
CA LYS A 521 11.14 -4.31 -8.53
C LYS A 521 10.81 -5.33 -7.42
N ALA A 522 11.84 -5.75 -6.72
CA ALA A 522 11.69 -6.67 -5.59
C ALA A 522 10.88 -6.03 -4.45
N GLU A 523 11.08 -4.74 -4.24
CA GLU A 523 10.36 -3.95 -3.24
C GLU A 523 8.84 -4.04 -3.47
N ASP A 524 8.38 -3.80 -4.69
CA ASP A 524 6.96 -3.79 -5.03
C ASP A 524 6.33 -5.18 -4.81
N LEU A 525 7.05 -6.25 -5.19
CA LEU A 525 6.56 -7.62 -4.96
C LEU A 525 6.49 -7.97 -3.47
N TYR A 526 7.53 -7.66 -2.68
CA TYR A 526 7.50 -7.93 -1.25
C TYR A 526 6.41 -7.11 -0.55
N THR A 527 6.28 -5.82 -0.88
CA THR A 527 5.21 -4.97 -0.35
C THR A 527 3.85 -5.57 -0.67
N TYR A 528 3.58 -5.97 -1.91
CA TYR A 528 2.32 -6.59 -2.31
C TYR A 528 2.02 -7.89 -1.54
N ILE A 529 3.04 -8.77 -1.36
CA ILE A 529 2.86 -10.04 -0.64
C ILE A 529 2.55 -9.80 0.84
N PHE A 530 3.29 -8.91 1.50
CA PHE A 530 3.19 -8.71 2.94
C PHE A 530 2.11 -7.70 3.34
N SER A 531 1.63 -6.85 2.42
CA SER A 531 0.53 -5.90 2.69
C SER A 531 -0.84 -6.55 2.84
N GLY A 532 -1.01 -7.79 2.36
CA GLY A 532 -2.31 -8.45 2.40
C GLY A 532 -3.41 -7.79 1.55
N GLU A 533 -3.04 -6.92 0.58
CA GLU A 533 -4.00 -6.22 -0.30
C GLU A 533 -4.91 -7.15 -1.11
N TYR A 534 -4.53 -8.40 -1.23
CA TYR A 534 -5.30 -9.45 -1.88
C TYR A 534 -6.34 -10.09 -0.97
N LEU A 535 -6.39 -9.72 0.31
CA LEU A 535 -7.40 -10.18 1.26
C LEU A 535 -8.65 -9.31 1.18
N ASP A 536 -9.79 -9.95 1.37
CA ASP A 536 -11.08 -9.30 1.54
C ASP A 536 -11.84 -9.95 2.68
N VAL A 537 -12.57 -9.15 3.42
CA VAL A 537 -13.46 -9.63 4.49
C VAL A 537 -14.88 -9.54 4.01
N ASP A 538 -15.48 -10.69 3.82
CA ASP A 538 -16.85 -10.83 3.37
C ASP A 538 -17.56 -11.87 4.23
N TYR A 539 -18.84 -12.09 4.00
CA TYR A 539 -19.60 -13.14 4.67
C TYR A 539 -20.29 -14.02 3.65
N ASP A 540 -20.36 -15.30 3.97
CA ASP A 540 -21.22 -16.25 3.28
C ASP A 540 -22.52 -16.42 4.06
N LEU A 541 -23.61 -16.61 3.31
CA LEU A 541 -24.89 -17.01 3.85
C LEU A 541 -25.10 -18.48 3.53
N GLU A 542 -25.38 -19.24 4.57
CA GLU A 542 -25.74 -20.67 4.44
C GLU A 542 -27.18 -20.90 4.90
N PHE A 543 -27.86 -21.74 4.19
CA PHE A 543 -29.22 -22.20 4.51
C PHE A 543 -29.20 -23.71 4.70
N ASN A 544 -29.51 -24.17 5.91
CA ASN A 544 -29.43 -25.58 6.28
C ASN A 544 -28.07 -26.22 5.93
N ASN A 545 -26.97 -25.54 6.27
CA ASN A 545 -25.58 -25.92 5.96
C ASN A 545 -25.26 -26.02 4.45
N LYS A 546 -26.05 -25.39 3.59
CA LYS A 546 -25.75 -25.25 2.17
C LYS A 546 -25.46 -23.80 1.83
N PRO A 547 -24.35 -23.49 1.15
CA PRO A 547 -24.13 -22.15 0.61
C PRO A 547 -25.28 -21.73 -0.31
N ILE A 548 -25.63 -20.44 -0.30
CA ILE A 548 -26.70 -19.90 -1.16
C ILE A 548 -26.50 -20.24 -2.63
N SER A 549 -25.24 -20.33 -3.09
CA SER A 549 -24.90 -20.73 -4.46
C SER A 549 -25.41 -22.11 -4.85
N MET A 550 -25.59 -23.00 -3.88
CA MET A 550 -26.05 -24.40 -4.08
C MET A 550 -27.55 -24.59 -3.85
N LEU A 551 -28.27 -23.52 -3.46
CA LEU A 551 -29.70 -23.59 -3.24
C LEU A 551 -30.47 -23.61 -4.56
N SER A 552 -31.53 -24.45 -4.60
CA SER A 552 -32.52 -24.40 -5.67
C SER A 552 -33.29 -23.06 -5.67
N PRO A 553 -33.90 -22.65 -6.80
CA PRO A 553 -34.75 -21.47 -6.84
C PRO A 553 -35.87 -21.44 -5.77
N GLY A 554 -36.44 -22.61 -5.47
CA GLY A 554 -37.45 -22.74 -4.42
C GLY A 554 -36.92 -22.52 -3.01
N GLU A 555 -35.74 -23.07 -2.68
CA GLU A 555 -35.06 -22.83 -1.40
C GLU A 555 -34.67 -21.35 -1.22
N ARG A 556 -34.21 -20.70 -2.29
CA ARG A 556 -33.93 -19.26 -2.28
C ARG A 556 -35.19 -18.42 -2.07
N GLY A 557 -36.29 -18.82 -2.71
CA GLY A 557 -37.57 -18.18 -2.52
C GLY A 557 -38.06 -18.26 -1.07
N LEU A 558 -37.89 -19.42 -0.44
CA LEU A 558 -38.25 -19.63 0.97
C LEU A 558 -37.44 -18.73 1.91
N LEU A 559 -36.20 -18.44 1.56
CA LEU A 559 -35.30 -17.57 2.31
C LEU A 559 -35.69 -16.08 2.25
N LEU A 560 -36.36 -15.65 1.16
CA LEU A 560 -36.77 -14.24 0.96
C LEU A 560 -38.16 -13.95 1.55
N LEU A 561 -38.98 -14.99 1.78
CA LEU A 561 -40.28 -14.88 2.42
C LEU A 561 -40.18 -14.86 3.93
#